data_88944e75474bea8644f81ad58caab630
#
_entry.id   88944e75474bea8644f81ad58caab630
#
_cell.length_a   1.000
_cell.length_b   1.000
_cell.length_c   1.000
_cell.angle_alpha   90.00
_cell.angle_beta   90.00
_cell.angle_gamma   90.00
#
_symmetry.space_group_name_H-M   'P 1'
#
loop_
_entity.id
_entity.type
_entity.pdbx_description
1 polymer ?
#
loop_
_entity_poly.entity_id
_entity_poly.type
_entity_poly.pdbx_seq_one_letter_code
_entity_poly.pdbx_strand_id
1 'polypeptide(L)'
;MDEVSLVIDLLNTQWTTSATALVDAGTIDVSHSAKPNFVDVRSLEKNKGVRYDLSSKDVIIVFEDSNETIYPTLFYDTRREVYNFTLHIRTVHDERAGTDADFGKDRLRALYLITRRVVESKRRGYESSDNSCFNQLFFGSRNESNDRAKRLFGYKINLTANRRSLLP
;
A
#
# COMPACT_ATOMS: atom_id res chain seq x y z
N MET A 1 6.62 11.05 12.08
CA MET A 1 6.38 9.72 11.44
C MET A 1 7.31 9.62 10.24
N ASP A 2 7.96 8.47 10.04
CA ASP A 2 8.76 8.27 8.84
C ASP A 2 7.86 7.97 7.62
N GLU A 3 8.44 7.97 6.44
CA GLU A 3 7.72 7.93 5.16
C GLU A 3 6.97 6.61 4.95
N VAL A 4 7.57 5.46 5.33
CA VAL A 4 6.91 4.14 5.25
C VAL A 4 5.74 4.07 6.22
N SER A 5 5.95 4.53 7.45
CA SER A 5 4.88 4.61 8.46
C SER A 5 3.75 5.52 8.02
N LEU A 6 4.05 6.61 7.30
CA LEU A 6 3.04 7.52 6.76
C LEU A 6 2.20 6.87 5.65
N VAL A 7 2.82 6.05 4.78
CA VAL A 7 2.07 5.25 3.79
C VAL A 7 1.17 4.23 4.49
N ILE A 8 1.67 3.55 5.53
CA ILE A 8 0.89 2.59 6.31
C ILE A 8 -0.28 3.28 7.01
N ASP A 9 -0.06 4.46 7.59
CA ASP A 9 -1.10 5.25 8.25
C ASP A 9 -2.20 5.68 7.26
N LEU A 10 -1.80 6.13 6.07
CA LEU A 10 -2.73 6.42 4.98
C LEU A 10 -3.62 5.22 4.64
N LEU A 11 -3.01 4.05 4.42
CA LEU A 11 -3.73 2.84 4.09
C LEU A 11 -4.67 2.43 5.24
N ASN A 12 -4.17 2.48 6.47
CA ASN A 12 -4.93 2.16 7.67
C ASN A 12 -6.17 3.03 7.85
N THR A 13 -6.01 4.33 7.72
CA THR A 13 -7.04 5.33 8.02
C THR A 13 -8.11 5.35 6.92
N GLN A 14 -7.72 5.20 5.65
CA GLN A 14 -8.63 5.36 4.51
C GLN A 14 -9.21 4.05 4.00
N TRP A 15 -8.77 2.89 4.53
CA TRP A 15 -9.16 1.57 4.02
C TRP A 15 -10.67 1.36 4.04
N THR A 16 -11.27 1.46 5.22
CA THR A 16 -12.70 1.17 5.41
C THR A 16 -13.59 2.04 4.52
N THR A 17 -13.31 3.35 4.48
CA THR A 17 -14.07 4.29 3.63
C THR A 17 -13.95 3.93 2.14
N SER A 18 -12.75 3.59 1.69
CA SER A 18 -12.50 3.22 0.29
C SER A 18 -13.11 1.87 -0.08
N ALA A 19 -13.05 0.90 0.82
CA ALA A 19 -13.64 -0.43 0.64
C ALA A 19 -15.18 -0.33 0.57
N THR A 20 -15.81 0.37 1.50
CA THR A 20 -17.27 0.59 1.50
C THR A 20 -17.73 1.24 0.20
N ALA A 21 -17.03 2.28 -0.27
CA ALA A 21 -17.40 2.95 -1.51
C ALA A 21 -17.29 2.04 -2.76
N LEU A 22 -16.38 1.05 -2.77
CA LEU A 22 -16.27 0.09 -3.88
C LEU A 22 -17.33 -1.02 -3.78
N VAL A 23 -17.72 -1.41 -2.57
CA VAL A 23 -18.83 -2.35 -2.33
C VAL A 23 -20.15 -1.71 -2.76
N ASP A 24 -20.42 -0.48 -2.33
CA ASP A 24 -21.64 0.26 -2.69
C ASP A 24 -21.76 0.50 -4.19
N ALA A 25 -20.63 0.65 -4.88
CA ALA A 25 -20.58 0.76 -6.34
C ALA A 25 -20.69 -0.60 -7.06
N GLY A 26 -20.80 -1.72 -6.34
CA GLY A 26 -20.84 -3.07 -6.91
C GLY A 26 -19.54 -3.48 -7.62
N THR A 27 -18.42 -2.81 -7.33
CA THR A 27 -17.12 -3.09 -7.97
C THR A 27 -16.39 -4.27 -7.35
N ILE A 28 -16.59 -4.47 -6.05
CA ILE A 28 -16.08 -5.62 -5.28
C ILE A 28 -17.19 -6.20 -4.41
N ASP A 29 -17.10 -7.48 -4.09
CA ASP A 29 -17.98 -8.11 -3.13
C ASP A 29 -17.59 -7.75 -1.69
N VAL A 30 -18.58 -7.67 -0.80
CA VAL A 30 -18.36 -7.35 0.62
C VAL A 30 -17.44 -8.37 1.31
N SER A 31 -17.47 -9.64 0.89
CA SER A 31 -16.59 -10.69 1.43
C SER A 31 -15.11 -10.42 1.18
N HIS A 32 -14.80 -9.62 0.16
CA HIS A 32 -13.44 -9.23 -0.21
C HIS A 32 -13.01 -7.85 0.34
N SER A 33 -13.85 -7.17 1.13
CA SER A 33 -13.60 -5.81 1.64
C SER A 33 -12.74 -5.76 2.89
N ALA A 34 -12.52 -6.89 3.56
CA ALA A 34 -11.79 -6.95 4.83
C ALA A 34 -10.41 -6.29 4.75
N LYS A 35 -10.01 -5.65 5.85
CA LYS A 35 -8.72 -4.96 5.94
C LYS A 35 -7.57 -5.98 6.08
N PRO A 36 -6.52 -5.89 5.24
CA PRO A 36 -5.35 -6.74 5.37
C PRO A 36 -4.43 -6.26 6.50
N ASN A 37 -3.38 -7.02 6.78
CA ASN A 37 -2.30 -6.54 7.62
C ASN A 37 -1.36 -5.64 6.80
N PHE A 38 -0.99 -4.49 7.36
CA PHE A 38 0.03 -3.61 6.78
C PHE A 38 1.35 -3.82 7.50
N VAL A 39 2.42 -4.03 6.76
CA VAL A 39 3.74 -4.40 7.29
C VAL A 39 4.81 -3.50 6.73
N ASP A 40 5.60 -2.90 7.62
CA ASP A 40 6.86 -2.26 7.28
C ASP A 40 7.94 -3.33 7.10
N VAL A 41 8.61 -3.36 5.95
CA VAL A 41 9.69 -4.33 5.68
C VAL A 41 10.81 -4.28 6.72
N ARG A 42 11.12 -3.10 7.25
CA ARG A 42 12.16 -2.92 8.28
C ARG A 42 11.81 -3.65 9.58
N SER A 43 10.53 -3.79 9.89
CA SER A 43 10.09 -4.57 11.04
C SER A 43 10.32 -6.07 10.84
N LEU A 44 10.25 -6.55 9.59
CA LEU A 44 10.58 -7.93 9.24
C LEU A 44 12.07 -8.22 9.38
N GLU A 45 12.93 -7.26 9.03
CA GLU A 45 14.39 -7.41 9.15
C GLU A 45 14.88 -7.38 10.59
N LYS A 46 14.31 -6.53 11.44
CA LYS A 46 14.64 -6.44 12.86
C LYS A 46 14.28 -7.71 13.63
N ASN A 47 13.26 -8.43 13.20
CA ASN A 47 12.73 -9.62 13.85
C ASN A 47 13.18 -10.92 13.15
N LYS A 48 14.45 -11.03 12.78
CA LYS A 48 15.02 -12.20 12.08
C LYS A 48 14.79 -13.57 12.76
N GLY A 49 14.32 -13.61 14.00
CA GLY A 49 13.95 -14.83 14.72
C GLY A 49 12.45 -15.12 14.77
N VAL A 50 11.59 -14.18 14.40
CA VAL A 50 10.13 -14.36 14.32
C VAL A 50 9.79 -14.63 12.88
N ARG A 51 9.49 -15.90 12.56
CA ARG A 51 8.81 -16.20 11.28
C ARG A 51 7.45 -15.51 11.33
N TYR A 52 7.34 -14.37 10.64
CA TYR A 52 6.03 -13.89 10.27
C TYR A 52 5.40 -14.99 9.41
N ASP A 53 4.41 -15.66 9.95
CA ASP A 53 3.60 -16.58 9.18
C ASP A 53 2.71 -15.76 8.25
N LEU A 54 3.31 -15.27 7.17
CA LEU A 54 2.63 -14.57 6.08
C LEU A 54 1.78 -15.54 5.27
N SER A 55 1.83 -16.84 5.58
CA SER A 55 1.18 -17.88 4.81
C SER A 55 -0.34 -17.96 5.06
N SER A 56 -0.84 -17.36 6.13
CA SER A 56 -2.25 -17.49 6.53
C SER A 56 -3.08 -16.22 6.46
N LYS A 57 -2.52 -15.08 6.03
CA LYS A 57 -3.20 -13.77 6.09
C LYS A 57 -2.90 -12.91 4.88
N ASP A 58 -3.91 -12.14 4.48
CA ASP A 58 -3.71 -11.07 3.51
C ASP A 58 -2.78 -10.01 4.09
N VAL A 59 -1.80 -9.59 3.29
CA VAL A 59 -0.78 -8.65 3.72
C VAL A 59 -0.46 -7.64 2.62
N ILE A 60 -0.23 -6.40 3.01
CA ILE A 60 0.39 -5.37 2.18
C ILE A 60 1.69 -4.96 2.84
N ILE A 61 2.81 -5.29 2.21
CA ILE A 61 4.14 -4.96 2.67
C ILE A 61 4.59 -3.70 1.94
N VAL A 62 5.05 -2.70 2.69
CA VAL A 62 5.53 -1.43 2.15
C VAL A 62 7.05 -1.41 2.19
N PHE A 63 7.67 -1.19 1.03
CA PHE A 63 9.11 -1.01 0.85
C PHE A 63 9.38 0.41 0.37
N GLU A 64 10.34 1.09 0.95
CA GLU A 64 10.94 2.29 0.38
C GLU A 64 12.08 1.87 -0.55
N ASP A 65 11.93 2.13 -1.84
CA ASP A 65 12.93 1.76 -2.85
C ASP A 65 14.02 2.82 -2.97
N SER A 66 13.61 4.09 -2.99
CA SER A 66 14.53 5.22 -3.11
C SER A 66 13.89 6.51 -2.63
N ASN A 67 14.74 7.45 -2.22
CA ASN A 67 14.35 8.83 -2.05
C ASN A 67 15.32 9.73 -2.84
N GLU A 68 14.79 10.83 -3.35
CA GLU A 68 15.54 11.84 -4.07
C GLU A 68 15.12 13.21 -3.57
N THR A 69 16.12 14.07 -3.31
CA THR A 69 15.88 15.47 -2.98
C THR A 69 16.17 16.33 -4.20
N ILE A 70 15.15 17.01 -4.69
CA ILE A 70 15.26 17.93 -5.82
C ILE A 70 15.25 19.35 -5.28
N TYR A 71 16.33 20.08 -5.55
CA TYR A 71 16.40 21.51 -5.27
C TYR A 71 15.93 22.26 -6.51
N PRO A 72 14.74 22.90 -6.47
CA PRO A 72 14.35 23.79 -7.55
C PRO A 72 15.29 24.97 -7.58
N THR A 73 15.71 25.36 -8.80
CA THR A 73 16.65 26.42 -9.10
C THR A 73 16.66 27.61 -8.15
N LEU A 74 17.82 28.21 -7.97
CA LEU A 74 18.35 29.35 -7.19
C LEU A 74 17.42 30.43 -6.57
N PHE A 75 16.11 30.36 -6.78
CA PHE A 75 15.17 31.41 -6.34
C PHE A 75 14.04 30.92 -5.40
N TYR A 76 14.06 29.64 -4.97
CA TYR A 76 12.99 29.13 -4.10
C TYR A 76 13.57 28.52 -2.83
N ASP A 77 13.15 29.03 -1.68
CA ASP A 77 13.45 28.51 -0.34
C ASP A 77 12.75 27.16 -0.06
N THR A 78 12.44 26.39 -1.10
CA THR A 78 11.74 25.12 -0.98
C THR A 78 12.53 23.99 -1.61
N ARG A 79 12.59 22.86 -0.93
CA ARG A 79 13.05 21.58 -1.50
C ARG A 79 11.87 20.67 -1.77
N ARG A 80 11.99 19.87 -2.81
CA ARG A 80 11.05 18.80 -3.13
C ARG A 80 11.72 17.46 -2.86
N GLU A 81 11.09 16.65 -2.04
CA GLU A 81 11.52 15.28 -1.79
C GLU A 81 10.58 14.34 -2.55
N VAL A 82 11.16 13.38 -3.26
CA VAL A 82 10.44 12.36 -4.02
C VAL A 82 10.79 11.01 -3.41
N TYR A 83 9.78 10.29 -2.94
CA TYR A 83 9.90 8.96 -2.36
C TYR A 83 9.25 7.96 -3.30
N ASN A 84 9.96 6.89 -3.60
CA ASN A 84 9.45 5.79 -4.39
C ASN A 84 9.28 4.58 -3.47
N PHE A 85 8.10 3.98 -3.52
CA PHE A 85 7.75 2.80 -2.74
C PHE A 85 7.29 1.68 -3.66
N THR A 86 7.56 0.46 -3.23
CA THR A 86 6.91 -0.73 -3.77
C THR A 86 5.96 -1.32 -2.72
N LEU A 87 4.70 -1.47 -3.08
CA LEU A 87 3.69 -2.15 -2.28
C LEU A 87 3.57 -3.59 -2.77
N HIS A 88 3.88 -4.56 -1.91
CA HIS A 88 3.63 -5.97 -2.18
C HIS A 88 2.30 -6.38 -1.56
N ILE A 89 1.27 -6.50 -2.38
CA ILE A 89 -0.03 -7.05 -1.98
C ILE A 89 0.03 -8.55 -2.16
N ARG A 90 -0.29 -9.30 -1.10
CA ARG A 90 -0.31 -10.76 -1.13
C ARG A 90 -1.59 -11.27 -0.48
N THR A 91 -2.14 -12.33 -1.06
CA THR A 91 -3.21 -13.12 -0.48
C THR A 91 -2.89 -14.60 -0.64
N VAL A 92 -3.40 -15.39 0.29
CA VAL A 92 -3.29 -16.85 0.27
C VAL A 92 -4.59 -17.42 -0.28
N HIS A 93 -4.49 -18.48 -1.08
CA HIS A 93 -5.65 -19.27 -1.43
C HIS A 93 -6.08 -20.04 -0.18
N ASP A 94 -7.12 -19.56 0.50
CA ASP A 94 -7.68 -20.23 1.67
C ASP A 94 -8.72 -21.26 1.22
N GLU A 95 -8.37 -22.53 1.33
CA GLU A 95 -9.29 -23.64 1.08
C GLU A 95 -10.51 -23.62 2.02
N ARG A 96 -10.43 -22.88 3.14
CA ARG A 96 -11.53 -22.70 4.10
C ARG A 96 -12.64 -21.78 3.57
N ALA A 97 -12.36 -20.96 2.58
CA ALA A 97 -13.34 -20.06 1.98
C ALA A 97 -14.31 -20.75 1.00
N GLY A 98 -14.29 -22.08 0.95
CA GLY A 98 -15.16 -22.88 0.10
C GLY A 98 -14.51 -23.26 -1.23
N THR A 99 -15.25 -23.97 -2.05
CA THR A 99 -14.83 -24.59 -3.30
C THR A 99 -14.56 -23.60 -4.46
N ASP A 100 -14.58 -22.28 -4.21
CA ASP A 100 -14.36 -21.28 -5.26
C ASP A 100 -12.87 -21.12 -5.52
N ALA A 101 -12.39 -21.74 -6.61
CA ALA A 101 -11.00 -21.65 -7.06
C ALA A 101 -10.54 -20.22 -7.39
N ASP A 102 -11.47 -19.30 -7.61
CA ASP A 102 -11.18 -17.92 -7.98
C ASP A 102 -11.20 -16.95 -6.78
N PHE A 103 -11.63 -17.41 -5.60
CA PHE A 103 -11.72 -16.56 -4.40
C PHE A 103 -10.42 -15.79 -4.12
N GLY A 104 -9.27 -16.47 -4.17
CA GLY A 104 -7.96 -15.83 -3.95
C GLY A 104 -7.64 -14.76 -4.98
N LYS A 105 -8.01 -14.96 -6.24
CA LYS A 105 -7.80 -13.97 -7.31
C LYS A 105 -8.73 -12.78 -7.16
N ASP A 106 -10.00 -13.00 -6.83
CA ASP A 106 -10.97 -11.94 -6.61
C ASP A 106 -10.62 -11.14 -5.37
N ARG A 107 -10.16 -11.81 -4.31
CA ARG A 107 -9.64 -11.15 -3.12
C ARG A 107 -8.41 -10.29 -3.44
N LEU A 108 -7.44 -10.80 -4.21
CA LEU A 108 -6.27 -10.05 -4.62
C LEU A 108 -6.65 -8.82 -5.46
N ARG A 109 -7.60 -8.99 -6.40
CA ARG A 109 -8.14 -7.90 -7.20
C ARG A 109 -8.81 -6.84 -6.34
N ALA A 110 -9.60 -7.25 -5.35
CA ALA A 110 -10.26 -6.32 -4.41
C ALA A 110 -9.24 -5.54 -3.59
N LEU A 111 -8.22 -6.21 -3.02
CA LEU A 111 -7.13 -5.55 -2.29
C LEU A 111 -6.42 -4.50 -3.15
N TYR A 112 -6.15 -4.83 -4.42
CA TYR A 112 -5.56 -3.88 -5.37
C TYR A 112 -6.45 -2.67 -5.62
N LEU A 113 -7.75 -2.89 -5.90
CA LEU A 113 -8.69 -1.81 -6.20
C LEU A 113 -8.90 -0.88 -5.00
N ILE A 114 -8.97 -1.44 -3.78
CA ILE A 114 -9.09 -0.64 -2.55
C ILE A 114 -7.80 0.18 -2.35
N THR A 115 -6.61 -0.43 -2.46
CA THR A 115 -5.33 0.26 -2.34
C THR A 115 -5.24 1.42 -3.33
N ARG A 116 -5.59 1.16 -4.60
CA ARG A 116 -5.62 2.17 -5.64
C ARG A 116 -6.55 3.33 -5.28
N ARG A 117 -7.78 3.03 -4.85
CA ARG A 117 -8.75 4.05 -4.46
C ARG A 117 -8.28 4.87 -3.27
N VAL A 118 -7.66 4.25 -2.26
CA VAL A 118 -7.06 4.95 -1.11
C VAL A 118 -6.07 6.00 -1.61
N VAL A 119 -5.10 5.60 -2.42
CA VAL A 119 -4.05 6.49 -2.93
C VAL A 119 -4.64 7.58 -3.83
N GLU A 120 -5.51 7.23 -4.77
CA GLU A 120 -6.14 8.19 -5.69
C GLU A 120 -7.02 9.20 -4.96
N SER A 121 -7.71 8.81 -3.89
CA SER A 121 -8.52 9.72 -3.06
C SER A 121 -7.68 10.79 -2.37
N LYS A 122 -6.41 10.50 -2.12
CA LYS A 122 -5.44 11.40 -1.47
C LYS A 122 -4.34 11.90 -2.42
N ARG A 123 -4.59 11.83 -3.72
CA ARG A 123 -3.63 12.25 -4.75
C ARG A 123 -3.11 13.68 -4.57
N ARG A 124 -3.93 14.58 -4.03
CA ARG A 124 -3.60 16.00 -3.80
C ARG A 124 -2.98 16.28 -2.44
N GLY A 125 -2.76 15.26 -1.66
CA GLY A 125 -2.11 15.35 -0.36
C GLY A 125 -2.74 14.46 0.69
N TYR A 126 -1.90 14.05 1.64
CA TYR A 126 -2.29 13.33 2.84
C TYR A 126 -1.49 13.88 4.02
N GLU A 127 -2.17 14.13 5.12
CA GLU A 127 -1.59 14.56 6.39
C GLU A 127 -2.09 13.63 7.49
N SER A 128 -1.16 13.16 8.29
CA SER A 128 -1.43 12.31 9.46
C SER A 128 -1.68 13.14 10.71
N SER A 129 -2.09 12.49 11.78
CA SER A 129 -2.36 13.13 13.07
C SER A 129 -1.14 13.78 13.72
N ASP A 130 0.08 13.39 13.33
CA ASP A 130 1.35 13.98 13.83
C ASP A 130 1.90 15.08 12.90
N ASN A 131 1.08 15.61 11.98
CA ASN A 131 1.41 16.61 10.97
C ASN A 131 2.47 16.15 9.95
N SER A 132 2.79 14.86 9.89
CA SER A 132 3.57 14.32 8.79
C SER A 132 2.71 14.27 7.52
N CYS A 133 3.23 14.71 6.38
CA CYS A 133 2.42 14.81 5.18
C CYS A 133 3.16 14.43 3.90
N PHE A 134 2.38 14.01 2.90
CA PHE A 134 2.74 14.05 1.49
C PHE A 134 1.89 15.09 0.78
N ASN A 135 2.49 15.88 -0.09
CA ASN A 135 1.76 16.88 -0.88
C ASN A 135 1.10 16.29 -2.12
N GLN A 136 1.67 15.20 -2.65
CA GLN A 136 1.14 14.49 -3.80
C GLN A 136 1.46 13.00 -3.70
N LEU A 137 0.55 12.18 -4.19
CA LEU A 137 0.68 10.73 -4.27
C LEU A 137 0.29 10.26 -5.68
N PHE A 138 1.09 9.36 -6.24
CA PHE A 138 0.86 8.79 -7.57
C PHE A 138 0.91 7.28 -7.50
N PHE A 139 -0.18 6.66 -7.91
CA PHE A 139 -0.30 5.22 -8.04
C PHE A 139 0.27 4.81 -9.41
N GLY A 140 1.28 3.96 -9.40
CA GLY A 140 2.02 3.59 -10.60
C GLY A 140 1.62 2.24 -11.20
N SER A 141 2.57 1.60 -11.88
CA SER A 141 2.38 0.33 -12.56
C SER A 141 2.16 -0.84 -11.60
N ARG A 142 1.47 -1.87 -12.10
CA ARG A 142 1.22 -3.13 -11.41
C ARG A 142 1.93 -4.27 -12.14
N ASN A 143 2.65 -5.09 -11.39
CA ASN A 143 3.25 -6.34 -11.88
C ASN A 143 2.71 -7.51 -11.06
N GLU A 144 2.40 -8.62 -11.71
CA GLU A 144 2.00 -9.86 -11.03
C GLU A 144 3.21 -10.54 -10.39
N SER A 145 3.00 -11.07 -9.19
CA SER A 145 4.01 -11.79 -8.42
C SER A 145 3.37 -13.03 -7.80
N ASN A 146 3.15 -14.06 -8.62
CA ASN A 146 2.49 -15.29 -8.20
C ASN A 146 3.54 -16.36 -7.88
N ASP A 147 3.42 -17.02 -6.73
CA ASP A 147 4.16 -18.23 -6.37
C ASP A 147 3.18 -19.40 -6.35
N ARG A 148 3.17 -20.18 -7.43
CA ARG A 148 2.25 -21.32 -7.60
C ARG A 148 2.55 -22.44 -6.61
N ALA A 149 3.83 -22.66 -6.25
CA ALA A 149 4.23 -23.72 -5.34
C ALA A 149 3.70 -23.47 -3.92
N LYS A 150 3.62 -22.18 -3.52
CA LYS A 150 3.11 -21.75 -2.21
C LYS A 150 1.64 -21.34 -2.25
N ARG A 151 0.97 -21.48 -3.41
CA ARG A 151 -0.40 -20.99 -3.61
C ARG A 151 -0.59 -19.51 -3.20
N LEU A 152 0.44 -18.69 -3.42
CA LEU A 152 0.44 -17.26 -3.13
C LEU A 152 0.12 -16.49 -4.40
N PHE A 153 -0.84 -15.59 -4.30
CA PHE A 153 -1.15 -14.62 -5.32
C PHE A 153 -0.68 -13.25 -4.86
N GLY A 154 -0.05 -12.49 -5.74
CA GLY A 154 0.48 -11.19 -5.37
C GLY A 154 0.55 -10.18 -6.51
N TYR A 155 0.52 -8.91 -6.12
CA TYR A 155 0.85 -7.79 -6.98
C TYR A 155 1.98 -6.97 -6.36
N LYS A 156 2.91 -6.53 -7.20
CA LYS A 156 3.85 -5.47 -6.89
C LYS A 156 3.36 -4.20 -7.55
N ILE A 157 3.25 -3.13 -6.78
CA ILE A 157 2.71 -1.85 -7.22
C ILE A 157 3.70 -0.76 -6.85
N ASN A 158 4.04 0.09 -7.81
CA ASN A 158 4.87 1.25 -7.55
C ASN A 158 3.99 2.41 -7.06
N LEU A 159 4.44 3.07 -6.01
CA LEU A 159 3.83 4.27 -5.45
C LEU A 159 4.91 5.37 -5.37
N THR A 160 4.62 6.53 -5.89
CA THR A 160 5.48 7.70 -5.74
C THR A 160 4.78 8.75 -4.89
N ALA A 161 5.49 9.28 -3.89
CA ALA A 161 5.01 10.35 -3.05
C ALA A 161 5.96 11.55 -3.09
N ASN A 162 5.41 12.75 -3.10
CA ASN A 162 6.16 13.99 -3.08
C ASN A 162 5.88 14.75 -1.79
N ARG A 163 6.94 15.28 -1.18
CA ARG A 163 6.87 16.24 -0.08
C ARG A 163 7.57 17.52 -0.49
N ARG A 164 6.98 18.65 -0.12
CA ARG A 164 7.66 19.95 -0.21
C ARG A 164 7.97 20.41 1.21
N SER A 165 9.20 20.81 1.44
CA SER A 165 9.61 21.44 2.69
C SER A 165 10.28 22.77 2.41
N LEU A 166 10.10 23.74 3.30
CA LEU A 166 10.88 24.96 3.29
C LEU A 166 12.34 24.60 3.62
N LEU A 167 13.28 25.24 2.96
CA LEU A 167 14.66 25.19 3.38
C LEU A 167 14.79 25.88 4.75
N PRO A 168 15.56 25.33 5.68
CA PRO A 168 15.78 25.96 6.98
C PRO A 168 16.53 27.30 6.84
#